data_834c4cdaa606f3a0ea980b6d5d8a5e59
#
_entry.id   834c4cdaa606f3a0ea980b6d5d8a5e59
#
_cell.length_a   1.000
_cell.length_b   1.000
_cell.length_c   1.000
_cell.angle_alpha   90.00
_cell.angle_beta   90.00
_cell.angle_gamma   90.00
#
_symmetry.space_group_name_H-M   'P 1'
#
loop_
_entity.id
_entity.type
_entity.pdbx_description
1 polymer ?
#
loop_
_entity_poly.entity_id
_entity_poly.type
_entity_poly.pdbx_seq_one_letter_code
_entity_poly.pdbx_strand_id
1 'polypeptide(L)'
;MNETLIIGKKATRKNIIVNFIAFIFYGLIGGIGTGGLLTFLTPLNHSICTFIGIIAFFVTMLIVVPLATITDHLEINPTSINYYVYKGYFQMFLETINLIIGKQTYPQKQINLIDIKNIELSYEPVFMLWAQKGYKIKLLFHLNNQSIIPIYPSGHPIRNNDYEKLFVLLENKSIPIIDKHHLRNFLKTNPLAVTNYIEKLEKTK
;
A
#
# COMPACT_ATOMS: atom_id res chain seq x y z
N MET A 1 15.83 8.75 -20.17
CA MET A 1 14.83 7.75 -19.74
C MET A 1 13.57 8.52 -19.35
N ASN A 2 12.50 8.36 -20.13
CA ASN A 2 11.21 9.02 -19.87
C ASN A 2 10.22 8.08 -19.14
N GLU A 3 10.73 6.99 -18.56
CA GLU A 3 9.85 6.03 -17.91
C GLU A 3 9.63 6.40 -16.43
N THR A 4 8.37 6.42 -16.03
CA THR A 4 7.97 6.55 -14.63
C THR A 4 8.26 5.24 -13.91
N LEU A 5 9.06 5.29 -12.84
CA LEU A 5 9.29 4.16 -11.96
C LEU A 5 8.17 4.09 -10.92
N ILE A 6 7.49 2.94 -10.82
CA ILE A 6 6.44 2.71 -9.83
C ILE A 6 6.96 1.70 -8.80
N ILE A 7 6.96 2.11 -7.52
CA ILE A 7 7.28 1.24 -6.39
C ILE A 7 5.99 0.96 -5.62
N GLY A 8 5.65 -0.30 -5.49
CA GLY A 8 4.35 -0.72 -4.99
C GLY A 8 3.37 -1.04 -6.14
N LYS A 9 2.09 -1.12 -5.82
CA LYS A 9 1.05 -1.49 -6.79
C LYS A 9 0.13 -0.30 -7.05
N LYS A 10 0.25 0.30 -8.24
CA LYS A 10 -0.72 1.30 -8.71
C LYS A 10 -2.05 0.63 -9.00
N ALA A 11 -3.11 1.10 -8.37
CA ALA A 11 -4.46 0.65 -8.65
C ALA A 11 -4.92 1.18 -10.01
N THR A 12 -5.63 0.34 -10.75
CA THR A 12 -6.26 0.71 -12.03
C THR A 12 -7.71 0.24 -12.04
N ARG A 13 -8.54 0.85 -12.90
CA ARG A 13 -9.92 0.40 -13.10
C ARG A 13 -10.00 -1.10 -13.40
N LYS A 14 -9.08 -1.61 -14.23
CA LYS A 14 -9.00 -3.03 -14.56
C LYS A 14 -8.77 -3.89 -13.30
N ASN A 15 -7.86 -3.45 -12.42
CA ASN A 15 -7.58 -4.18 -11.18
C ASN A 15 -8.79 -4.22 -10.25
N ILE A 16 -9.57 -3.13 -10.18
CA ILE A 16 -10.81 -3.09 -9.39
C ILE A 16 -11.82 -4.12 -9.92
N ILE A 17 -12.04 -4.15 -11.24
CA ILE A 17 -12.97 -5.09 -11.86
C ILE A 17 -12.52 -6.54 -11.62
N VAL A 18 -11.23 -6.83 -11.83
CA VAL A 18 -10.68 -8.17 -11.60
C VAL A 18 -10.82 -8.58 -10.14
N ASN A 19 -10.52 -7.68 -9.20
CA ASN A 19 -10.68 -7.97 -7.78
C ASN A 19 -12.16 -8.11 -7.39
N PHE A 20 -13.06 -7.31 -7.99
CA PHE A 20 -14.50 -7.50 -7.77
C PHE A 20 -14.92 -8.92 -8.14
N ILE A 21 -14.51 -9.42 -9.30
CA ILE A 21 -14.81 -10.79 -9.75
C ILE A 21 -14.15 -11.82 -8.82
N ALA A 22 -12.88 -11.64 -8.48
CA ALA A 22 -12.14 -12.56 -7.63
C ALA A 22 -12.73 -12.68 -6.22
N PHE A 23 -13.27 -11.59 -5.69
CA PHE A 23 -13.83 -11.55 -4.33
C PHE A 23 -15.36 -11.79 -4.25
N ILE A 24 -16.01 -12.10 -5.38
CA ILE A 24 -17.44 -12.46 -5.39
C ILE A 24 -17.76 -13.57 -4.38
N PHE A 25 -16.85 -14.53 -4.24
CA PHE A 25 -17.01 -15.63 -3.28
C PHE A 25 -17.13 -15.14 -1.83
N TYR A 26 -16.32 -14.14 -1.43
CA TYR A 26 -16.44 -13.53 -0.10
C TYR A 26 -17.77 -12.79 0.09
N GLY A 27 -18.24 -12.11 -0.95
CA GLY A 27 -19.55 -11.49 -0.95
C GLY A 27 -20.66 -12.52 -0.76
N LEU A 28 -20.58 -13.67 -1.45
CA LEU A 28 -21.53 -14.77 -1.30
C LEU A 28 -21.52 -15.34 0.11
N ILE A 29 -20.36 -15.56 0.70
CA ILE A 29 -20.26 -16.00 2.11
C ILE A 29 -20.92 -14.98 3.03
N GLY A 30 -20.65 -13.68 2.87
CA GLY A 30 -21.28 -12.61 3.64
C GLY A 30 -22.79 -12.56 3.46
N GLY A 31 -23.27 -12.66 2.23
CA GLY A 31 -24.70 -12.60 1.90
C GLY A 31 -25.47 -13.83 2.35
N ILE A 32 -25.05 -15.02 1.92
CA ILE A 32 -25.71 -16.30 2.25
C ILE A 32 -25.60 -16.57 3.75
N GLY A 33 -24.42 -16.32 4.35
CA GLY A 33 -24.21 -16.48 5.78
C GLY A 33 -25.16 -15.61 6.60
N THR A 34 -25.24 -14.32 6.29
CA THR A 34 -26.14 -13.40 7.00
C THR A 34 -27.61 -13.74 6.79
N GLY A 35 -28.05 -13.90 5.52
CA GLY A 35 -29.45 -14.23 5.21
C GLY A 35 -29.85 -15.58 5.77
N GLY A 36 -29.00 -16.61 5.65
CA GLY A 36 -29.25 -17.94 6.19
C GLY A 36 -29.31 -17.93 7.72
N LEU A 37 -28.38 -17.31 8.43
CA LEU A 37 -28.43 -17.20 9.88
C LEU A 37 -29.69 -16.51 10.38
N LEU A 38 -30.12 -15.43 9.74
CA LEU A 38 -31.35 -14.72 10.09
C LEU A 38 -32.60 -15.62 9.90
N THR A 39 -32.63 -16.44 8.85
CA THR A 39 -33.71 -17.40 8.62
C THR A 39 -33.82 -18.44 9.73
N PHE A 40 -32.68 -18.88 10.31
CA PHE A 40 -32.67 -19.87 11.40
C PHE A 40 -32.89 -19.27 12.78
N LEU A 41 -32.39 -18.05 13.01
CA LEU A 41 -32.33 -17.46 14.36
C LEU A 41 -33.51 -16.50 14.64
N THR A 42 -34.29 -16.11 13.61
CA THR A 42 -35.35 -15.13 13.77
C THR A 42 -36.67 -15.59 13.14
N PRO A 43 -37.82 -15.11 13.64
CA PRO A 43 -39.13 -15.40 13.03
C PRO A 43 -39.42 -14.54 11.77
N LEU A 44 -38.40 -13.92 11.18
CA LEU A 44 -38.53 -13.05 10.02
C LEU A 44 -38.94 -13.87 8.78
N ASN A 45 -39.73 -13.24 7.89
CA ASN A 45 -40.07 -13.82 6.61
C ASN A 45 -38.82 -14.07 5.76
N HIS A 46 -38.79 -15.23 5.07
CA HIS A 46 -37.68 -15.59 4.16
C HIS A 46 -37.31 -14.50 3.16
N SER A 47 -38.32 -13.78 2.61
CA SER A 47 -38.03 -12.67 1.67
C SER A 47 -37.23 -11.54 2.32
N ILE A 48 -37.54 -11.24 3.58
CA ILE A 48 -36.80 -10.20 4.34
C ILE A 48 -35.37 -10.68 4.61
N CYS A 49 -35.19 -11.93 5.04
CA CYS A 49 -33.87 -12.52 5.28
C CYS A 49 -33.02 -12.53 4.00
N THR A 50 -33.61 -12.89 2.86
CA THR A 50 -32.96 -12.87 1.54
C THR A 50 -32.54 -11.45 1.16
N PHE A 51 -33.40 -10.45 1.36
CA PHE A 51 -33.10 -9.06 1.06
C PHE A 51 -31.93 -8.54 1.92
N ILE A 52 -31.94 -8.86 3.21
CA ILE A 52 -30.82 -8.52 4.10
C ILE A 52 -29.52 -9.22 3.65
N GLY A 53 -29.61 -10.49 3.23
CA GLY A 53 -28.49 -11.22 2.64
C GLY A 53 -27.90 -10.54 1.41
N ILE A 54 -28.76 -10.04 0.50
CA ILE A 54 -28.30 -9.28 -0.68
C ILE A 54 -27.58 -7.99 -0.25
N ILE A 55 -28.12 -7.27 0.73
CA ILE A 55 -27.45 -6.07 1.25
C ILE A 55 -26.08 -6.45 1.85
N ALA A 56 -26.02 -7.52 2.65
CA ALA A 56 -24.79 -7.99 3.25
C ALA A 56 -23.74 -8.40 2.20
N PHE A 57 -24.17 -9.02 1.08
CA PHE A 57 -23.28 -9.28 -0.06
C PHE A 57 -22.62 -8.00 -0.57
N PHE A 58 -23.41 -6.97 -0.89
CA PHE A 58 -22.87 -5.72 -1.41
C PHE A 58 -21.99 -4.99 -0.39
N VAL A 59 -22.38 -4.97 0.88
CA VAL A 59 -21.58 -4.37 1.96
C VAL A 59 -20.22 -5.09 2.08
N THR A 60 -20.21 -6.42 2.04
CA THR A 60 -18.96 -7.19 2.07
C THR A 60 -18.08 -6.85 0.87
N MET A 61 -18.63 -6.76 -0.33
CA MET A 61 -17.88 -6.41 -1.54
C MET A 61 -17.33 -4.99 -1.46
N LEU A 62 -18.14 -4.04 -0.99
CA LEU A 62 -17.70 -2.65 -0.79
C LEU A 62 -16.54 -2.54 0.23
N ILE A 63 -16.45 -3.44 1.19
CA ILE A 63 -15.34 -3.47 2.15
C ILE A 63 -14.10 -4.15 1.56
N VAL A 64 -14.26 -5.33 0.98
CA VAL A 64 -13.13 -6.19 0.59
C VAL A 64 -12.40 -5.64 -0.64
N VAL A 65 -13.15 -5.16 -1.65
CA VAL A 65 -12.55 -4.71 -2.92
C VAL A 65 -11.62 -3.50 -2.76
N PRO A 66 -11.98 -2.42 -2.04
CA PRO A 66 -11.07 -1.31 -1.79
C PRO A 66 -9.82 -1.74 -1.04
N LEU A 67 -9.95 -2.53 0.04
CA LEU A 67 -8.83 -3.01 0.85
C LEU A 67 -7.83 -3.87 0.05
N ALA A 68 -8.33 -4.66 -0.90
CA ALA A 68 -7.50 -5.52 -1.73
C ALA A 68 -6.87 -4.81 -2.94
N THR A 69 -7.43 -3.67 -3.36
CA THR A 69 -7.03 -3.00 -4.59
C THR A 69 -6.21 -1.74 -4.36
N ILE A 70 -6.64 -0.93 -3.40
CA ILE A 70 -6.01 0.37 -3.13
C ILE A 70 -4.89 0.19 -2.13
N THR A 71 -3.68 0.53 -2.56
CA THR A 71 -2.47 0.39 -1.76
C THR A 71 -1.56 1.59 -1.94
N ASP A 72 -0.80 1.90 -0.89
CA ASP A 72 0.20 2.95 -0.97
C ASP A 72 1.23 2.62 -2.06
N HIS A 73 1.65 3.62 -2.80
CA HIS A 73 2.68 3.46 -3.81
C HIS A 73 3.41 4.77 -4.09
N LEU A 74 4.60 4.64 -4.71
CA LEU A 74 5.41 5.75 -5.17
C LEU A 74 5.45 5.74 -6.68
N GLU A 75 5.30 6.91 -7.28
CA GLU A 75 5.59 7.15 -8.70
C GLU A 75 6.74 8.14 -8.79
N ILE A 76 7.82 7.73 -9.42
CA ILE A 76 9.01 8.56 -9.58
C ILE A 76 9.12 8.93 -11.04
N ASN A 77 8.89 10.20 -11.30
CA ASN A 77 9.03 10.81 -12.60
C ASN A 77 10.43 11.42 -12.76
N PRO A 78 10.83 11.85 -13.97
CA PRO A 78 12.13 12.49 -14.17
C PRO A 78 12.39 13.76 -13.35
N THR A 79 11.33 14.40 -12.85
CA THR A 79 11.39 15.69 -12.13
C THR A 79 10.84 15.63 -10.71
N SER A 80 10.00 14.63 -10.38
CA SER A 80 9.30 14.58 -9.11
C SER A 80 9.07 13.16 -8.60
N ILE A 81 8.87 13.06 -7.29
CA ILE A 81 8.40 11.87 -6.59
C ILE A 81 6.99 12.14 -6.10
N ASN A 82 6.05 11.34 -6.53
CA ASN A 82 4.65 11.40 -6.14
C ASN A 82 4.36 10.25 -5.17
N TYR A 83 3.92 10.57 -3.97
CA TYR A 83 3.57 9.60 -2.95
C TYR A 83 2.07 9.53 -2.75
N TYR A 84 1.52 8.35 -2.99
CA TYR A 84 0.12 8.01 -2.79
C TYR A 84 0.00 7.20 -1.51
N VAL A 85 -0.64 7.78 -0.49
CA VAL A 85 -0.86 7.15 0.82
C VAL A 85 -2.33 7.28 1.21
N TYR A 86 -2.92 6.18 1.67
CA TYR A 86 -4.33 6.12 2.03
C TYR A 86 -4.50 5.93 3.54
N LYS A 87 -4.92 6.99 4.23
CA LYS A 87 -5.07 7.03 5.69
C LYS A 87 -6.39 6.41 6.16
N GLY A 88 -6.62 5.17 5.78
CA GLY A 88 -7.79 4.43 6.25
C GLY A 88 -8.78 4.06 5.14
N TYR A 89 -9.76 3.25 5.53
CA TYR A 89 -10.71 2.62 4.63
C TYR A 89 -11.51 3.63 3.77
N PHE A 90 -11.98 4.71 4.37
CA PHE A 90 -12.82 5.67 3.65
C PHE A 90 -12.11 6.33 2.46
N GLN A 91 -10.81 6.62 2.60
CA GLN A 91 -10.02 7.13 1.48
C GLN A 91 -9.83 6.07 0.39
N MET A 92 -9.58 4.81 0.76
CA MET A 92 -9.49 3.69 -0.20
C MET A 92 -10.81 3.49 -0.94
N PHE A 93 -11.93 3.59 -0.24
CA PHE A 93 -13.27 3.49 -0.82
C PHE A 93 -13.56 4.62 -1.83
N LEU A 94 -13.30 5.87 -1.46
CA LEU A 94 -13.46 7.03 -2.35
C LEU A 94 -12.55 6.90 -3.59
N GLU A 95 -11.31 6.45 -3.39
CA GLU A 95 -10.38 6.23 -4.49
C GLU A 95 -10.88 5.12 -5.44
N THR A 96 -11.43 4.05 -4.89
CA THR A 96 -12.07 3.00 -5.71
C THR A 96 -13.18 3.57 -6.58
N ILE A 97 -14.05 4.40 -6.02
CA ILE A 97 -15.11 5.08 -6.79
C ILE A 97 -14.51 5.99 -7.86
N ASN A 98 -13.53 6.82 -7.51
CA ASN A 98 -12.85 7.73 -8.45
C ASN A 98 -12.29 6.96 -9.65
N LEU A 99 -11.60 5.85 -9.40
CA LEU A 99 -11.04 5.00 -10.46
C LEU A 99 -12.12 4.35 -11.34
N ILE A 100 -13.25 3.91 -10.75
CA ILE A 100 -14.37 3.33 -11.49
C ILE A 100 -14.98 4.36 -12.46
N ILE A 101 -15.20 5.59 -12.01
CA ILE A 101 -15.78 6.68 -12.82
C ILE A 101 -14.74 7.37 -13.73
N GLY A 102 -13.47 6.90 -13.73
CA GLY A 102 -12.41 7.41 -14.60
C GLY A 102 -11.80 8.74 -14.16
N LYS A 103 -11.96 9.15 -12.90
CA LYS A 103 -11.27 10.33 -12.36
C LYS A 103 -9.79 10.04 -12.14
N GLN A 104 -8.97 11.06 -12.33
CA GLN A 104 -7.55 10.98 -12.01
C GLN A 104 -7.32 10.98 -10.51
N THR A 105 -6.35 10.20 -10.08
CA THR A 105 -5.87 10.16 -8.70
C THR A 105 -4.78 11.20 -8.51
N TYR A 106 -4.78 11.84 -7.34
CA TYR A 106 -3.78 12.85 -7.01
C TYR A 106 -2.87 12.36 -5.88
N PRO A 107 -1.55 12.60 -5.97
CA PRO A 107 -0.64 12.25 -4.89
C PRO A 107 -0.94 13.09 -3.64
N GLN A 108 -0.86 12.49 -2.47
CA GLN A 108 -0.98 13.20 -1.20
C GLN A 108 0.28 14.00 -0.87
N LYS A 109 1.42 13.60 -1.44
CA LYS A 109 2.66 14.37 -1.35
C LYS A 109 3.38 14.32 -2.69
N GLN A 110 3.88 15.47 -3.12
CA GLN A 110 4.73 15.61 -4.28
C GLN A 110 6.01 16.30 -3.86
N ILE A 111 7.15 15.74 -4.25
CA ILE A 111 8.47 16.24 -3.94
C ILE A 111 9.23 16.42 -5.27
N ASN A 112 9.70 17.61 -5.57
CA ASN A 112 10.56 17.80 -6.72
C ASN A 112 11.95 17.23 -6.43
N LEU A 113 12.53 16.53 -7.38
CA LEU A 113 13.86 15.92 -7.21
C LEU A 113 14.95 16.95 -6.92
N ILE A 114 14.84 18.15 -7.50
CA ILE A 114 15.78 19.27 -7.29
C ILE A 114 15.77 19.80 -5.84
N ASP A 115 14.68 19.61 -5.13
CA ASP A 115 14.53 20.09 -3.75
C ASP A 115 15.11 19.11 -2.73
N ILE A 116 15.51 17.90 -3.18
CA ILE A 116 16.04 16.86 -2.30
C ILE A 116 17.54 17.06 -2.08
N LYS A 117 17.92 17.26 -0.83
CA LYS A 117 19.32 17.35 -0.41
C LYS A 117 19.97 15.96 -0.29
N ASN A 118 19.32 15.04 0.41
CA ASN A 118 19.71 13.65 0.55
C ASN A 118 18.52 12.77 0.99
N ILE A 119 18.71 11.47 0.94
CA ILE A 119 17.72 10.50 1.40
C ILE A 119 18.39 9.59 2.42
N GLU A 120 17.81 9.46 3.62
CA GLU A 120 18.27 8.53 4.64
C GLU A 120 17.41 7.28 4.65
N LEU A 121 18.04 6.11 4.51
CA LEU A 121 17.41 4.81 4.72
C LEU A 121 17.31 4.53 6.21
N SER A 122 16.11 4.27 6.67
CA SER A 122 15.82 3.95 8.06
C SER A 122 14.74 2.87 8.15
N TYR A 123 14.37 2.50 9.35
CA TYR A 123 13.27 1.60 9.62
C TYR A 123 12.52 2.04 10.87
N GLU A 124 11.28 1.57 11.01
CA GLU A 124 10.54 1.74 12.24
C GLU A 124 9.80 0.46 12.62
N PRO A 125 9.66 0.18 13.94
CA PRO A 125 8.91 -0.96 14.40
C PRO A 125 7.41 -0.76 14.11
N VAL A 126 6.75 -1.86 13.74
CA VAL A 126 5.30 -1.92 13.56
C VAL A 126 4.76 -3.14 14.26
N PHE A 127 3.55 -3.02 14.82
CA PHE A 127 2.84 -4.18 15.36
C PHE A 127 2.09 -4.87 14.21
N MET A 128 2.39 -6.15 14.03
CA MET A 128 1.70 -7.02 13.10
C MET A 128 0.54 -7.73 13.80
N LEU A 129 -0.29 -8.43 13.03
CA LEU A 129 -1.32 -9.31 13.58
C LEU A 129 -0.70 -10.26 14.62
N TRP A 130 -1.44 -10.56 15.70
CA TRP A 130 -1.02 -11.41 16.81
C TRP A 130 0.12 -10.83 17.66
N ALA A 131 0.17 -9.48 17.77
CA ALA A 131 1.17 -8.78 18.58
C ALA A 131 2.64 -9.09 18.20
N GLN A 132 2.88 -9.60 16.99
CA GLN A 132 4.23 -9.80 16.50
C GLN A 132 4.86 -8.45 16.14
N LYS A 133 6.13 -8.28 16.52
CA LYS A 133 6.93 -7.12 16.13
C LYS A 133 7.39 -7.31 14.68
N GLY A 134 7.13 -6.33 13.86
CA GLY A 134 7.65 -6.25 12.49
C GLY A 134 8.37 -4.94 12.27
N TYR A 135 8.92 -4.73 11.09
CA TYR A 135 9.60 -3.49 10.73
C TYR A 135 9.22 -3.05 9.34
N LYS A 136 9.01 -1.74 9.19
CA LYS A 136 8.82 -1.08 7.90
C LYS A 136 10.05 -0.29 7.52
N ILE A 137 10.41 -0.36 6.25
CA ILE A 137 11.42 0.54 5.68
C ILE A 137 10.83 1.94 5.60
N LYS A 138 11.67 2.89 5.96
CA LYS A 138 11.37 4.31 5.98
C LYS A 138 12.43 5.06 5.18
N LEU A 139 12.02 5.80 4.19
CA LEU A 139 12.86 6.73 3.44
C LEU A 139 12.61 8.13 3.99
N LEU A 140 13.64 8.75 4.55
CA LEU A 140 13.59 10.12 5.03
C LEU A 140 14.17 11.04 3.95
N PHE A 141 13.31 11.81 3.30
CA PHE A 141 13.70 12.79 2.30
C PHE A 141 14.04 14.11 3.00
N HIS A 142 15.30 14.42 3.08
CA HIS A 142 15.78 15.70 3.59
C HIS A 142 15.79 16.72 2.46
N LEU A 143 15.00 17.77 2.61
CA LEU A 143 14.88 18.82 1.59
C LEU A 143 15.85 19.96 1.86
N ASN A 144 16.11 20.77 0.82
CA ASN A 144 16.98 21.94 0.89
C ASN A 144 16.47 23.01 1.89
N ASN A 145 15.16 23.06 2.11
CA ASN A 145 14.52 23.95 3.10
C ASN A 145 14.55 23.39 4.53
N GLN A 146 15.37 22.38 4.81
CA GLN A 146 15.52 21.69 6.10
C GLN A 146 14.30 20.85 6.54
N SER A 147 13.25 20.77 5.76
CA SER A 147 12.14 19.87 6.08
C SER A 147 12.50 18.42 5.79
N ILE A 148 11.91 17.50 6.56
CA ILE A 148 12.09 16.06 6.40
C ILE A 148 10.73 15.44 6.11
N ILE A 149 10.65 14.73 4.98
CA ILE A 149 9.43 14.03 4.57
C ILE A 149 9.64 12.54 4.70
N PRO A 150 8.99 11.87 5.67
CA PRO A 150 9.02 10.43 5.76
C PRO A 150 8.11 9.82 4.68
N ILE A 151 8.65 8.83 3.97
CA ILE A 151 7.91 8.02 3.01
C ILE A 151 8.12 6.55 3.37
N TYR A 152 7.02 5.81 3.35
CA TYR A 152 7.01 4.37 3.60
C TYR A 152 6.71 3.67 2.28
N PRO A 153 7.73 3.13 1.58
CA PRO A 153 7.50 2.33 0.40
C PRO A 153 6.77 1.07 0.83
N SER A 154 5.54 0.97 0.46
CA SER A 154 4.49 0.19 1.11
C SER A 154 4.69 -1.32 1.25
N GLY A 155 3.82 -1.89 2.07
CA GLY A 155 3.70 -3.28 2.49
C GLY A 155 3.17 -4.30 1.47
N HIS A 156 3.14 -4.03 0.18
CA HIS A 156 2.97 -5.06 -0.83
C HIS A 156 4.33 -5.62 -1.27
N PRO A 157 4.38 -6.89 -1.72
CA PRO A 157 5.64 -7.50 -2.12
C PRO A 157 6.28 -6.62 -3.21
N ILE A 158 7.23 -5.83 -2.75
CA ILE A 158 8.09 -5.04 -3.61
C ILE A 158 8.91 -6.05 -4.39
N ARG A 159 8.90 -5.92 -5.70
CA ARG A 159 9.72 -6.79 -6.54
C ARG A 159 11.18 -6.55 -6.19
N ASN A 160 11.99 -7.60 -6.18
CA ASN A 160 13.40 -7.55 -5.79
C ASN A 160 14.20 -6.42 -6.47
N ASN A 161 13.79 -5.97 -7.65
CA ASN A 161 14.49 -4.93 -8.42
C ASN A 161 13.95 -3.49 -8.21
N ASP A 162 12.86 -3.29 -7.49
CA ASP A 162 12.25 -1.95 -7.39
C ASP A 162 13.11 -1.00 -6.57
N TYR A 163 13.70 -1.48 -5.46
CA TYR A 163 14.64 -0.68 -4.66
C TYR A 163 15.94 -0.42 -5.41
N GLU A 164 16.47 -1.39 -6.16
CA GLU A 164 17.67 -1.19 -6.95
C GLU A 164 17.47 -0.11 -8.00
N LYS A 165 16.35 -0.16 -8.73
CA LYS A 165 15.98 0.87 -9.70
C LYS A 165 15.84 2.26 -9.06
N LEU A 166 15.24 2.32 -7.86
CA LEU A 166 15.16 3.57 -7.11
C LEU A 166 16.55 4.11 -6.79
N PHE A 167 17.43 3.29 -6.23
CA PHE A 167 18.77 3.73 -5.84
C PHE A 167 19.60 4.17 -7.04
N VAL A 168 19.56 3.43 -8.15
CA VAL A 168 20.23 3.81 -9.40
C VAL A 168 19.68 5.14 -9.94
N LEU A 169 18.37 5.34 -9.90
CA LEU A 169 17.76 6.60 -10.34
C LEU A 169 18.23 7.78 -9.49
N LEU A 170 18.27 7.62 -8.17
CA LEU A 170 18.71 8.65 -7.25
C LEU A 170 20.21 8.98 -7.43
N GLU A 171 21.03 7.97 -7.62
CA GLU A 171 22.46 8.13 -7.93
C GLU A 171 22.69 8.87 -9.25
N ASN A 172 21.94 8.52 -10.29
CA ASN A 172 21.99 9.21 -11.58
C ASN A 172 21.58 10.68 -11.49
N LYS A 173 20.80 11.04 -10.47
CA LYS A 173 20.43 12.43 -10.15
C LYS A 173 21.38 13.09 -9.15
N SER A 174 22.48 12.42 -8.80
CA SER A 174 23.45 12.89 -7.80
C SER A 174 22.84 13.19 -6.42
N ILE A 175 21.76 12.47 -6.05
CA ILE A 175 21.11 12.57 -4.74
C ILE A 175 21.79 11.58 -3.80
N PRO A 176 22.49 12.04 -2.74
CA PRO A 176 23.18 11.16 -1.80
C PRO A 176 22.21 10.29 -1.02
N ILE A 177 22.58 9.00 -0.86
CA ILE A 177 21.82 8.04 -0.06
C ILE A 177 22.62 7.73 1.21
N ILE A 178 22.06 8.05 2.37
CA ILE A 178 22.64 7.77 3.68
C ILE A 178 22.05 6.45 4.18
N ASP A 179 22.91 5.45 4.35
CA ASP A 179 22.51 4.11 4.81
C ASP A 179 23.33 3.67 6.03
N LYS A 180 22.93 4.14 7.21
CA LYS A 180 23.59 3.83 8.48
C LYS A 180 23.46 2.37 8.92
N HIS A 181 22.49 1.64 8.37
CA HIS A 181 22.12 0.30 8.79
C HIS A 181 22.41 -0.77 7.75
N HIS A 182 23.12 -0.41 6.66
CA HIS A 182 23.42 -1.31 5.54
C HIS A 182 22.19 -1.98 4.92
N LEU A 183 21.03 -1.29 4.98
CA LEU A 183 19.76 -1.76 4.46
C LEU A 183 19.76 -1.88 2.94
N ARG A 184 20.50 -1.03 2.26
CA ARG A 184 20.55 -0.96 0.79
C ARG A 184 20.92 -2.30 0.16
N ASN A 185 22.02 -2.92 0.61
CA ASN A 185 22.47 -4.20 0.08
C ASN A 185 21.44 -5.31 0.35
N PHE A 186 20.84 -5.28 1.53
CA PHE A 186 19.82 -6.24 1.91
C PHE A 186 18.55 -6.09 1.05
N LEU A 187 18.07 -4.87 0.85
CA LEU A 187 16.87 -4.58 0.05
C LEU A 187 17.03 -4.97 -1.43
N LYS A 188 18.26 -4.95 -1.96
CA LYS A 188 18.57 -5.45 -3.31
C LYS A 188 18.40 -6.95 -3.43
N THR A 189 18.79 -7.71 -2.40
CA THR A 189 18.89 -9.17 -2.46
C THR A 189 17.67 -9.87 -1.91
N ASN A 190 17.09 -9.39 -0.81
CA ASN A 190 15.99 -10.06 -0.13
C ASN A 190 15.06 -9.10 0.65
N PRO A 191 14.29 -8.24 -0.05
CA PRO A 191 13.45 -7.23 0.61
C PRO A 191 12.33 -7.82 1.49
N LEU A 192 11.94 -9.09 1.26
CA LEU A 192 10.88 -9.75 2.03
C LEU A 192 11.34 -10.18 3.44
N ALA A 193 12.64 -10.40 3.64
CA ALA A 193 13.18 -10.83 4.93
C ALA A 193 13.70 -9.65 5.78
N VAL A 194 13.25 -8.44 5.51
CA VAL A 194 13.71 -7.22 6.19
C VAL A 194 13.51 -7.27 7.70
N THR A 195 12.41 -7.83 8.18
CA THR A 195 12.14 -7.98 9.61
C THR A 195 13.22 -8.81 10.29
N ASN A 196 13.53 -9.98 9.76
CA ASN A 196 14.56 -10.87 10.32
C ASN A 196 15.96 -10.24 10.31
N TYR A 197 16.27 -9.44 9.29
CA TYR A 197 17.53 -8.72 9.21
C TYR A 197 17.64 -7.65 10.29
N ILE A 198 16.61 -6.84 10.46
CA ILE A 198 16.61 -5.75 11.45
C ILE A 198 16.61 -6.32 12.89
N GLU A 199 15.89 -7.41 13.14
CA GLU A 199 15.95 -8.09 14.45
C GLU A 199 17.36 -8.54 14.82
N LYS A 200 18.14 -9.02 13.84
CA LYS A 200 19.54 -9.37 14.06
C LYS A 200 20.37 -8.13 14.38
N LEU A 201 20.17 -7.02 13.65
CA LEU A 201 20.85 -5.76 13.92
C LEU A 201 20.56 -5.19 15.33
N GLU A 202 19.31 -5.29 15.78
CA GLU A 202 18.92 -4.82 17.13
C GLU A 202 19.47 -5.69 18.26
N LYS A 203 19.66 -6.99 18.03
CA LYS A 203 20.28 -7.90 19.00
C LYS A 203 21.79 -7.73 19.12
N THR A 204 22.42 -7.09 18.15
CA THR A 204 23.88 -6.87 18.09
C THR A 204 24.31 -5.51 18.65
N LYS A 205 23.35 -4.65 18.98
CA LYS A 205 23.53 -3.35 19.65
C LYS A 205 23.45 -3.51 21.17
#